data_f852f3e9b18789618403f0f3ce8b42ac
#
_entry.id   f852f3e9b18789618403f0f3ce8b42ac
#
_cell.length_a   1.000
_cell.length_b   1.000
_cell.length_c   1.000
_cell.angle_alpha   90.00
_cell.angle_beta   90.00
_cell.angle_gamma   90.00
#
_symmetry.space_group_name_H-M   'P 1'
#
loop_
_entity.id
_entity.type
_entity.pdbx_description
1 polymer ?
#
loop_
_entity_poly.entity_id
_entity_poly.type
_entity_poly.pdbx_seq_one_letter_code
_entity_poly.pdbx_strand_id
1 'polypeptide(L)'
;QKMPVRMEFWGDEIDTLHTFDLTTQRREDAIDKFYLSPAREVLFGKPADAAEQLRAFLAKQRGKKKTAMTDCMAADLDLLDGGAVPVNMDKYLAVRYPHPATVLDYFDDPILVAEEPASIREADRATAYRRGEELKSLILDGVLCAGLDNLYADPSYLWSKTGHYRTICAENFARSMPDQPLKDIINAPAHTLPAWNGEVAGLLEDLKPLCDAGYTVTLLAGTDRAAAGLARDLRDKGILVTTDAAAAPAAGLVQVLAGHLSAGCEFPFAKYALLTGRAFGETSSQKKKRKKAKDALNSLTEITPGDLVVHQNHGIGRYAGIQRMAVQGV
;
A
#
# COMPACT_ATOMS: atom_id res chain seq x y z
N GLN A 1 12.69 -3.59 -6.58
CA GLN A 1 13.62 -4.52 -7.24
C GLN A 1 13.59 -5.86 -6.51
N LYS A 2 13.40 -6.98 -7.23
CA LYS A 2 13.24 -8.31 -6.60
C LYS A 2 14.56 -8.93 -6.13
N MET A 3 15.67 -8.56 -6.76
CA MET A 3 17.01 -9.06 -6.45
C MET A 3 17.96 -7.90 -6.18
N PRO A 4 18.85 -8.00 -5.21
CA PRO A 4 19.88 -6.99 -4.96
C PRO A 4 20.91 -6.98 -6.09
N VAL A 5 21.51 -5.82 -6.32
CA VAL A 5 22.51 -5.61 -7.37
C VAL A 5 23.83 -5.24 -6.73
N ARG A 6 24.88 -5.88 -7.17
CA ARG A 6 26.28 -5.54 -6.84
C ARG A 6 26.90 -4.81 -8.01
N MET A 7 27.45 -3.64 -7.74
CA MET A 7 28.16 -2.80 -8.68
C MET A 7 29.64 -2.81 -8.28
N GLU A 8 30.49 -3.18 -9.20
CA GLU A 8 31.94 -3.16 -9.01
C GLU A 8 32.52 -2.05 -9.84
N PHE A 9 33.48 -1.32 -9.25
CA PHE A 9 34.15 -0.17 -9.88
C PHE A 9 35.59 -0.49 -10.17
N TRP A 10 36.08 -0.01 -11.32
CA TRP A 10 37.50 0.10 -11.63
C TRP A 10 37.81 1.60 -11.69
N GLY A 11 38.41 2.12 -10.63
CA GLY A 11 38.53 3.58 -10.47
C GLY A 11 37.18 4.26 -10.41
N ASP A 12 36.87 5.18 -11.31
CA ASP A 12 35.61 5.90 -11.41
C ASP A 12 34.64 5.31 -12.41
N GLU A 13 34.98 4.19 -13.06
CA GLU A 13 34.13 3.51 -14.04
C GLU A 13 33.48 2.27 -13.44
N ILE A 14 32.23 1.98 -13.88
CA ILE A 14 31.55 0.74 -13.52
C ILE A 14 32.13 -0.39 -14.38
N ASP A 15 32.79 -1.34 -13.74
CA ASP A 15 33.36 -2.52 -14.41
C ASP A 15 32.28 -3.59 -14.64
N THR A 16 31.57 -3.96 -13.58
CA THR A 16 30.56 -5.01 -13.68
C THR A 16 29.32 -4.73 -12.86
N LEU A 17 28.15 -5.21 -13.37
CA LEU A 17 26.88 -5.22 -12.70
C LEU A 17 26.32 -6.65 -12.62
N HIS A 18 26.00 -7.10 -11.41
CA HIS A 18 25.44 -8.44 -11.20
C HIS A 18 24.31 -8.42 -10.19
N THR A 19 23.33 -9.29 -10.37
CA THR A 19 22.47 -9.70 -9.26
C THR A 19 23.26 -10.63 -8.33
N PHE A 20 22.88 -10.70 -7.06
CA PHE A 20 23.50 -11.61 -6.11
C PHE A 20 22.51 -12.13 -5.06
N ASP A 21 22.77 -13.31 -4.54
CA ASP A 21 22.01 -13.87 -3.43
C ASP A 21 22.48 -13.26 -2.10
N LEU A 22 21.53 -12.71 -1.32
CA LEU A 22 21.81 -12.04 -0.05
C LEU A 22 22.41 -12.96 1.01
N THR A 23 22.04 -14.25 0.99
CA THR A 23 22.42 -15.22 2.01
C THR A 23 23.82 -15.76 1.74
N THR A 24 24.08 -16.18 0.50
CA THR A 24 25.34 -16.81 0.09
C THR A 24 26.36 -15.79 -0.41
N GLN A 25 25.94 -14.55 -0.68
CA GLN A 25 26.74 -13.48 -1.28
C GLN A 25 27.34 -13.82 -2.66
N ARG A 26 26.84 -14.90 -3.28
CA ARG A 26 27.32 -15.34 -4.60
C ARG A 26 26.71 -14.48 -5.70
N ARG A 27 27.51 -14.20 -6.71
CA ARG A 27 27.04 -13.58 -7.96
C ARG A 27 26.06 -14.52 -8.64
N GLU A 28 25.04 -13.94 -9.26
CA GLU A 28 24.07 -14.63 -10.11
C GLU A 28 24.18 -14.09 -11.54
N ASP A 29 23.14 -13.41 -12.03
CA ASP A 29 23.06 -12.96 -13.41
C ASP A 29 23.82 -11.64 -13.61
N ALA A 30 24.56 -11.55 -14.73
CA ALA A 30 25.09 -10.27 -15.21
C ALA A 30 23.95 -9.43 -15.79
N ILE A 31 23.95 -8.13 -15.51
CA ILE A 31 22.94 -7.19 -15.99
C ILE A 31 23.60 -5.96 -16.59
N ASP A 32 23.01 -5.39 -17.63
CA ASP A 32 23.53 -4.18 -18.29
C ASP A 32 23.01 -2.88 -17.67
N LYS A 33 21.86 -2.95 -16.98
CA LYS A 33 21.20 -1.79 -16.37
C LYS A 33 20.33 -2.19 -15.19
N PHE A 34 20.16 -1.26 -14.25
CA PHE A 34 19.20 -1.37 -13.18
C PHE A 34 18.61 0.00 -12.83
N TYR A 35 17.48 0.00 -12.12
CA TYR A 35 16.87 1.22 -11.62
C TYR A 35 17.35 1.47 -10.19
N LEU A 36 17.98 2.62 -9.97
CA LEU A 36 18.40 3.07 -8.65
C LEU A 36 17.36 4.07 -8.14
N SER A 37 16.59 3.66 -7.13
CA SER A 37 15.70 4.58 -6.43
C SER A 37 16.49 5.38 -5.39
N PRO A 38 16.15 6.66 -5.14
CA PRO A 38 16.73 7.43 -4.06
C PRO A 38 16.60 6.70 -2.72
N ALA A 39 17.67 6.67 -1.94
CA ALA A 39 17.66 6.08 -0.60
C ALA A 39 17.17 7.08 0.48
N ARG A 40 16.98 8.34 0.11
CA ARG A 40 16.54 9.43 0.98
C ARG A 40 15.45 10.24 0.31
N GLU A 41 14.54 10.79 1.08
CA GLU A 41 13.49 11.68 0.58
C GLU A 41 14.01 13.12 0.44
N VAL A 42 14.96 13.53 1.27
CA VAL A 42 15.51 14.90 1.27
C VAL A 42 16.81 14.95 0.48
N LEU A 43 16.77 15.65 -0.65
CA LEU A 43 17.91 15.82 -1.56
C LEU A 43 18.30 17.30 -1.62
N PHE A 44 19.44 17.63 -1.05
CA PHE A 44 19.99 18.99 -1.03
C PHE A 44 21.01 19.28 -2.17
N GLY A 45 21.43 18.27 -2.91
CA GLY A 45 22.53 18.39 -3.85
C GLY A 45 23.89 18.29 -3.14
N LYS A 46 24.71 19.35 -3.24
CA LYS A 46 26.01 19.35 -2.59
C LYS A 46 25.90 19.66 -1.08
N PRO A 47 26.83 19.17 -0.24
CA PRO A 47 26.85 19.47 1.19
C PRO A 47 26.85 20.99 1.49
N ALA A 48 27.57 21.79 0.73
CA ALA A 48 27.59 23.24 0.88
C ALA A 48 26.23 23.90 0.66
N ASP A 49 25.46 23.44 -0.34
CA ASP A 49 24.11 23.95 -0.63
C ASP A 49 23.17 23.61 0.53
N ALA A 50 23.32 22.44 1.14
CA ALA A 50 22.58 22.04 2.32
C ALA A 50 22.91 22.96 3.52
N ALA A 51 24.18 23.18 3.80
CA ALA A 51 24.65 24.05 4.87
C ALA A 51 24.10 25.47 4.72
N GLU A 52 24.13 26.02 3.52
CA GLU A 52 23.56 27.34 3.21
C GLU A 52 22.07 27.41 3.51
N GLN A 53 21.29 26.43 3.03
CA GLN A 53 19.83 26.37 3.26
C GLN A 53 19.49 26.24 4.74
N LEU A 54 20.23 25.41 5.49
CA LEU A 54 20.02 25.26 6.94
C LEU A 54 20.34 26.55 7.69
N ARG A 55 21.43 27.25 7.34
CA ARG A 55 21.77 28.55 7.93
C ARG A 55 20.73 29.63 7.58
N ALA A 56 20.25 29.66 6.33
CA ALA A 56 19.19 30.59 5.93
C ALA A 56 17.88 30.33 6.69
N PHE A 57 17.58 29.08 7.00
CA PHE A 57 16.45 28.72 7.83
C PHE A 57 16.64 29.17 9.28
N LEU A 58 17.82 28.92 9.89
CA LEU A 58 18.16 29.37 11.25
C LEU A 58 18.12 30.88 11.38
N ALA A 59 18.54 31.63 10.35
CA ALA A 59 18.52 33.09 10.36
C ALA A 59 17.10 33.67 10.50
N LYS A 60 16.09 32.95 10.03
CA LYS A 60 14.66 33.35 10.16
C LYS A 60 14.06 33.06 11.55
N GLN A 61 14.74 32.23 12.36
CA GLN A 61 14.26 31.91 13.72
C GLN A 61 14.65 33.02 14.72
N ARG A 62 13.90 33.09 15.83
CA ARG A 62 14.11 34.14 16.85
C ARG A 62 14.04 33.58 18.28
N GLY A 63 14.67 34.28 19.21
CA GLY A 63 14.59 34.00 20.65
C GLY A 63 15.16 32.64 21.04
N LYS A 64 14.63 32.06 22.12
CA LYS A 64 15.08 30.76 22.66
C LYS A 64 14.99 29.61 21.65
N LYS A 65 14.02 29.67 20.74
CA LYS A 65 13.88 28.66 19.67
C LYS A 65 15.11 28.64 18.75
N LYS A 66 15.61 29.82 18.37
CA LYS A 66 16.82 29.92 17.53
C LYS A 66 18.01 29.29 18.21
N THR A 67 18.25 29.59 19.49
CA THR A 67 19.38 29.04 20.24
C THR A 67 19.32 27.53 20.30
N ALA A 68 18.18 26.96 20.73
CA ALA A 68 18.00 25.52 20.82
C ALA A 68 18.17 24.80 19.47
N MET A 69 17.68 25.40 18.37
CA MET A 69 17.86 24.85 17.04
C MET A 69 19.30 24.94 16.55
N THR A 70 19.99 26.04 16.86
CA THR A 70 21.41 26.21 16.51
C THR A 70 22.26 25.13 17.18
N ASP A 71 22.06 24.91 18.48
CA ASP A 71 22.79 23.89 19.23
C ASP A 71 22.50 22.48 18.71
N CYS A 72 21.25 22.18 18.40
CA CYS A 72 20.83 20.88 17.88
C CYS A 72 21.40 20.61 16.47
N MET A 73 21.54 21.64 15.63
CA MET A 73 22.00 21.51 14.24
C MET A 73 23.51 21.66 14.09
N ALA A 74 24.23 22.01 15.14
CA ALA A 74 25.64 22.36 15.07
C ALA A 74 26.50 21.23 14.47
N ALA A 75 26.36 20.02 14.99
CA ALA A 75 27.15 18.86 14.51
C ALA A 75 26.88 18.53 13.03
N ASP A 76 25.63 18.69 12.58
CA ASP A 76 25.30 18.44 11.18
C ASP A 76 25.86 19.53 10.26
N LEU A 77 25.85 20.78 10.70
CA LEU A 77 26.45 21.88 9.97
C LEU A 77 27.97 21.72 9.85
N ASP A 78 28.65 21.28 10.92
CA ASP A 78 30.07 20.99 10.91
C ASP A 78 30.43 19.86 9.92
N LEU A 79 29.62 18.80 9.86
CA LEU A 79 29.79 17.73 8.87
C LEU A 79 29.61 18.26 7.44
N LEU A 80 28.57 19.05 7.19
CA LEU A 80 28.29 19.61 5.87
C LEU A 80 29.39 20.57 5.41
N ASP A 81 29.94 21.38 6.32
CA ASP A 81 31.08 22.27 6.04
C ASP A 81 32.37 21.49 5.73
N GLY A 82 32.52 20.33 6.36
CA GLY A 82 33.60 19.38 6.05
C GLY A 82 33.36 18.57 4.76
N GLY A 83 32.28 18.83 4.03
CA GLY A 83 31.93 18.11 2.79
C GLY A 83 31.29 16.76 2.98
N ALA A 84 30.93 16.37 4.22
CA ALA A 84 30.24 15.14 4.54
C ALA A 84 28.73 15.36 4.67
N VAL A 85 27.95 14.33 4.36
CA VAL A 85 26.48 14.38 4.49
C VAL A 85 26.06 13.64 5.75
N PRO A 86 25.34 14.30 6.68
CA PRO A 86 24.76 13.63 7.86
C PRO A 86 23.86 12.47 7.48
N VAL A 87 23.83 11.42 8.31
CA VAL A 87 23.03 10.22 8.04
C VAL A 87 21.52 10.54 8.02
N ASN A 88 21.07 11.38 8.93
CA ASN A 88 19.66 11.67 9.16
C ASN A 88 19.20 12.99 8.49
N MET A 89 19.56 13.21 7.23
CA MET A 89 19.17 14.43 6.51
C MET A 89 17.65 14.60 6.34
N ASP A 90 16.89 13.51 6.40
CA ASP A 90 15.44 13.55 6.23
C ASP A 90 14.71 14.34 7.35
N LYS A 91 15.35 14.55 8.49
CA LYS A 91 14.86 15.46 9.54
C LYS A 91 14.74 16.92 9.09
N TYR A 92 15.39 17.29 7.99
CA TYR A 92 15.35 18.63 7.39
C TYR A 92 14.34 18.76 6.24
N LEU A 93 13.39 17.83 6.14
CA LEU A 93 12.34 17.83 5.11
C LEU A 93 11.63 19.20 5.03
N ALA A 94 11.20 19.73 6.17
CA ALA A 94 10.48 21.01 6.24
C ALA A 94 11.35 22.23 5.83
N VAL A 95 12.67 22.11 5.94
CA VAL A 95 13.61 23.15 5.47
C VAL A 95 13.76 23.09 3.97
N ARG A 96 13.92 21.88 3.43
CA ARG A 96 14.15 21.66 2.00
C ARG A 96 12.89 21.87 1.18
N TYR A 97 11.75 21.44 1.71
CA TYR A 97 10.44 21.52 1.04
C TYR A 97 9.43 22.26 1.94
N PRO A 98 9.52 23.60 2.02
CA PRO A 98 8.64 24.38 2.89
C PRO A 98 7.16 24.35 2.45
N HIS A 99 6.92 23.99 1.18
CA HIS A 99 5.60 23.87 0.59
C HIS A 99 5.45 22.46 -0.02
N PRO A 100 5.17 21.45 0.82
CA PRO A 100 5.05 20.08 0.33
C PRO A 100 3.82 19.95 -0.58
N ALA A 101 3.99 19.19 -1.67
CA ALA A 101 2.91 18.78 -2.54
C ALA A 101 2.31 17.46 -2.05
N THR A 102 1.01 17.27 -2.31
CA THR A 102 0.30 16.00 -2.11
C THR A 102 0.03 15.35 -3.46
N VAL A 103 -0.41 14.09 -3.44
CA VAL A 103 -0.81 13.40 -4.69
C VAL A 103 -1.89 14.16 -5.46
N LEU A 104 -2.74 14.92 -4.78
CA LEU A 104 -3.81 15.70 -5.39
C LEU A 104 -3.28 16.88 -6.24
N ASP A 105 -2.13 17.40 -5.91
CA ASP A 105 -1.52 18.53 -6.61
C ASP A 105 -0.95 18.14 -8.00
N TYR A 106 -0.95 16.84 -8.33
CA TYR A 106 -0.56 16.32 -9.65
C TYR A 106 -1.74 16.16 -10.63
N PHE A 107 -2.96 16.49 -10.22
CA PHE A 107 -4.16 16.36 -11.04
C PHE A 107 -4.88 17.71 -11.16
N ASP A 108 -5.29 18.09 -12.38
CA ASP A 108 -5.94 19.38 -12.62
C ASP A 108 -7.40 19.43 -12.15
N ASP A 109 -8.19 18.37 -12.37
CA ASP A 109 -9.60 18.29 -11.94
C ASP A 109 -9.99 16.84 -11.62
N PRO A 110 -9.46 16.27 -10.54
CA PRO A 110 -9.76 14.89 -10.21
C PRO A 110 -11.18 14.71 -9.67
N ILE A 111 -11.73 13.53 -9.89
CA ILE A 111 -12.87 13.03 -9.15
C ILE A 111 -12.31 12.21 -7.98
N LEU A 112 -12.58 12.64 -6.76
CA LEU A 112 -12.18 11.92 -5.58
C LEU A 112 -13.23 10.88 -5.21
N VAL A 113 -12.80 9.65 -4.96
CA VAL A 113 -13.66 8.60 -4.42
C VAL A 113 -13.14 8.25 -3.04
N ALA A 114 -13.92 8.53 -2.01
CA ALA A 114 -13.61 8.21 -0.63
C ALA A 114 -14.51 7.06 -0.16
N GLU A 115 -13.90 5.91 0.10
CA GLU A 115 -14.58 4.77 0.69
C GLU A 115 -14.58 4.91 2.22
N GLU A 116 -15.76 4.83 2.84
CA GLU A 116 -15.95 4.96 4.29
C GLU A 116 -15.23 6.20 4.88
N PRO A 117 -15.58 7.44 4.48
CA PRO A 117 -14.86 8.66 4.88
C PRO A 117 -14.69 8.83 6.39
N ALA A 118 -15.67 8.35 7.18
CA ALA A 118 -15.58 8.39 8.64
C ALA A 118 -14.43 7.52 9.16
N SER A 119 -14.25 6.33 8.58
CA SER A 119 -13.16 5.41 8.94
C SER A 119 -11.79 5.97 8.51
N ILE A 120 -11.73 6.63 7.36
CA ILE A 120 -10.51 7.33 6.91
C ILE A 120 -10.13 8.42 7.92
N ARG A 121 -11.10 9.24 8.35
CA ARG A 121 -10.84 10.31 9.33
C ARG A 121 -10.39 9.77 10.68
N GLU A 122 -10.96 8.67 11.13
CA GLU A 122 -10.55 8.02 12.39
C GLU A 122 -9.13 7.45 12.29
N ALA A 123 -8.81 6.74 11.21
CA ALA A 123 -7.48 6.22 10.96
C ALA A 123 -6.42 7.33 10.85
N ASP A 124 -6.78 8.45 10.24
CA ASP A 124 -5.92 9.62 10.10
C ASP A 124 -5.62 10.26 11.47
N ARG A 125 -6.66 10.46 12.31
CA ARG A 125 -6.49 10.96 13.69
C ARG A 125 -5.61 10.02 14.53
N ALA A 126 -5.86 8.72 14.48
CA ALA A 126 -5.07 7.74 15.20
C ALA A 126 -3.61 7.73 14.73
N THR A 127 -3.39 7.90 13.43
CA THR A 127 -2.04 7.98 12.84
C THR A 127 -1.33 9.27 13.24
N ALA A 128 -2.03 10.41 13.21
CA ALA A 128 -1.49 11.70 13.65
C ALA A 128 -1.08 11.68 15.13
N TYR A 129 -1.90 11.03 15.98
CA TYR A 129 -1.55 10.86 17.39
C TYR A 129 -0.26 10.02 17.56
N ARG A 130 -0.16 8.86 16.92
CA ARG A 130 1.05 8.01 17.00
C ARG A 130 2.29 8.75 16.51
N ARG A 131 2.21 9.43 15.36
CA ARG A 131 3.30 10.24 14.81
C ARG A 131 3.72 11.35 15.76
N GLY A 132 2.75 12.00 16.43
CA GLY A 132 3.02 13.02 17.44
C GLY A 132 3.85 12.46 18.62
N GLU A 133 3.54 11.27 19.12
CA GLU A 133 4.30 10.62 20.18
C GLU A 133 5.71 10.18 19.70
N GLU A 134 5.84 9.66 18.48
CA GLU A 134 7.13 9.33 17.87
C GLU A 134 8.02 10.57 17.72
N LEU A 135 7.47 11.67 17.22
CA LEU A 135 8.21 12.93 17.07
C LEU A 135 8.66 13.50 18.42
N LYS A 136 7.82 13.41 19.46
CA LYS A 136 8.21 13.80 20.82
C LYS A 136 9.40 12.97 21.32
N SER A 137 9.38 11.64 21.10
CA SER A 137 10.50 10.78 21.48
C SER A 137 11.78 11.19 20.75
N LEU A 138 11.72 11.40 19.43
CA LEU A 138 12.88 11.84 18.64
C LEU A 138 13.45 13.19 19.10
N ILE A 139 12.59 14.10 19.56
CA ILE A 139 13.03 15.39 20.11
C ILE A 139 13.70 15.20 21.48
N LEU A 140 13.14 14.35 22.34
CA LEU A 140 13.71 14.05 23.66
C LEU A 140 15.05 13.34 23.55
N ASP A 141 15.19 12.47 22.57
CA ASP A 141 16.44 11.74 22.28
C ASP A 141 17.49 12.61 21.54
N GLY A 142 17.16 13.86 21.22
CA GLY A 142 18.05 14.80 20.52
C GLY A 142 18.29 14.46 19.03
N VAL A 143 17.54 13.52 18.47
CA VAL A 143 17.62 13.14 17.05
C VAL A 143 16.96 14.18 16.15
N LEU A 144 15.84 14.73 16.59
CA LEU A 144 15.09 15.78 15.90
C LEU A 144 15.12 17.07 16.68
N CYS A 145 15.39 18.19 16.01
CA CYS A 145 15.35 19.49 16.65
C CYS A 145 13.91 19.96 16.84
N ALA A 146 13.58 20.44 18.03
CA ALA A 146 12.29 21.05 18.29
C ALA A 146 12.00 22.19 17.28
N GLY A 147 10.89 22.08 16.57
CA GLY A 147 10.49 23.01 15.50
C GLY A 147 10.84 22.55 14.08
N LEU A 148 11.43 21.35 13.93
CA LEU A 148 11.52 20.60 12.66
C LEU A 148 10.52 19.42 12.62
N ASP A 149 9.57 19.41 13.53
CA ASP A 149 8.56 18.38 13.70
C ASP A 149 7.43 18.42 12.66
N ASN A 150 7.42 19.42 11.78
CA ASN A 150 6.47 19.50 10.66
C ASN A 150 6.88 18.60 9.49
N LEU A 151 6.94 17.30 9.73
CA LEU A 151 7.33 16.29 8.74
C LEU A 151 6.14 15.68 7.98
N TYR A 152 4.93 15.91 8.46
CA TYR A 152 3.70 15.33 7.91
C TYR A 152 2.68 16.41 7.62
N ALA A 153 1.85 16.20 6.60
CA ALA A 153 0.71 17.06 6.36
C ALA A 153 -0.29 16.95 7.51
N ASP A 154 -0.90 18.09 7.87
CA ASP A 154 -1.99 18.11 8.84
C ASP A 154 -3.19 17.30 8.30
N PRO A 155 -3.83 16.46 9.13
CA PRO A 155 -5.03 15.71 8.73
C PRO A 155 -6.14 16.59 8.12
N SER A 156 -6.30 17.81 8.62
CA SER A 156 -7.29 18.76 8.09
C SER A 156 -6.96 19.23 6.67
N TYR A 157 -5.69 19.20 6.27
CA TYR A 157 -5.26 19.68 4.97
C TYR A 157 -5.89 18.89 3.81
N LEU A 158 -5.87 17.55 3.88
CA LEU A 158 -6.49 16.71 2.87
C LEU A 158 -7.99 17.03 2.75
N TRP A 159 -8.70 17.09 3.88
CA TRP A 159 -10.14 17.34 3.89
C TRP A 159 -10.51 18.77 3.46
N SER A 160 -9.68 19.76 3.71
CA SER A 160 -9.87 21.11 3.16
C SER A 160 -9.73 21.14 1.64
N LYS A 161 -8.84 20.33 1.08
CA LYS A 161 -8.66 20.21 -0.37
C LYS A 161 -9.82 19.46 -1.04
N THR A 162 -10.40 18.44 -0.39
CA THR A 162 -11.53 17.68 -0.97
C THR A 162 -12.75 18.54 -1.24
N GLY A 163 -12.96 19.61 -0.49
CA GLY A 163 -14.04 20.57 -0.74
C GLY A 163 -13.95 21.33 -2.07
N HIS A 164 -12.80 21.31 -2.73
CA HIS A 164 -12.58 21.97 -4.03
C HIS A 164 -12.80 21.01 -5.23
N TYR A 165 -12.90 19.72 -4.98
CA TYR A 165 -13.01 18.70 -6.01
C TYR A 165 -14.39 18.01 -5.99
N ARG A 166 -14.78 17.46 -7.13
CA ARG A 166 -15.95 16.57 -7.18
C ARG A 166 -15.63 15.32 -6.38
N THR A 167 -16.40 15.07 -5.31
CA THR A 167 -16.14 13.99 -4.38
C THR A 167 -17.33 13.03 -4.33
N ILE A 168 -17.06 11.75 -4.48
CA ILE A 168 -17.99 10.65 -4.30
C ILE A 168 -17.61 9.96 -3.00
N CYS A 169 -18.55 9.90 -2.05
CA CYS A 169 -18.37 9.15 -0.82
C CYS A 169 -19.15 7.82 -0.94
N ALA A 170 -18.41 6.71 -0.92
CA ALA A 170 -18.98 5.37 -0.93
C ALA A 170 -19.07 4.86 0.51
N GLU A 171 -20.26 4.56 0.99
CA GLU A 171 -20.52 4.10 2.35
C GLU A 171 -21.51 2.94 2.36
N ASN A 172 -21.27 1.97 3.24
CA ASN A 172 -22.22 0.87 3.45
C ASN A 172 -23.50 1.34 4.17
N PHE A 173 -23.38 2.39 4.96
CA PHE A 173 -24.52 2.99 5.69
C PHE A 173 -24.46 4.50 5.54
N ALA A 174 -25.57 5.10 5.10
CA ALA A 174 -25.67 6.55 5.00
C ALA A 174 -25.40 7.21 6.35
N ARG A 175 -24.39 8.10 6.38
CA ARG A 175 -24.01 8.87 7.56
C ARG A 175 -24.07 10.36 7.24
N SER A 176 -24.42 11.14 8.24
CA SER A 176 -24.33 12.60 8.13
C SER A 176 -22.86 13.04 8.08
N MET A 177 -22.55 13.91 7.14
CA MET A 177 -21.25 14.57 7.05
C MET A 177 -21.45 16.07 7.31
N PRO A 178 -21.35 16.53 8.57
CA PRO A 178 -21.66 17.92 8.92
C PRO A 178 -20.74 18.93 8.26
N ASP A 179 -19.51 18.53 7.93
CA ASP A 179 -18.49 19.42 7.35
C ASP A 179 -18.48 19.47 5.81
N GLN A 180 -19.32 18.69 5.16
CA GLN A 180 -19.42 18.64 3.69
C GLN A 180 -20.89 18.64 3.26
N PRO A 181 -21.35 19.70 2.58
CA PRO A 181 -22.70 19.71 2.04
C PRO A 181 -22.84 18.64 0.96
N LEU A 182 -23.75 17.69 1.19
CA LEU A 182 -24.09 16.68 0.19
C LEU A 182 -24.93 17.32 -0.92
N LYS A 183 -24.55 17.07 -2.15
CA LYS A 183 -25.31 17.51 -3.33
C LYS A 183 -26.45 16.54 -3.62
N ASP A 184 -26.18 15.26 -3.47
CA ASP A 184 -27.14 14.18 -3.72
C ASP A 184 -26.76 12.91 -2.95
N ILE A 185 -27.75 12.01 -2.75
CA ILE A 185 -27.55 10.71 -2.13
C ILE A 185 -28.11 9.66 -3.09
N ILE A 186 -27.23 8.79 -3.57
CA ILE A 186 -27.57 7.71 -4.50
C ILE A 186 -27.54 6.40 -3.72
N ASN A 187 -28.68 5.71 -3.66
CA ASN A 187 -28.72 4.35 -3.14
C ASN A 187 -28.39 3.36 -4.27
N ALA A 188 -27.28 2.65 -4.14
CA ALA A 188 -26.82 1.64 -5.09
C ALA A 188 -26.75 0.27 -4.39
N PRO A 189 -27.88 -0.44 -4.22
CA PRO A 189 -27.88 -1.75 -3.60
C PRO A 189 -27.01 -2.71 -4.40
N ALA A 190 -26.02 -3.29 -3.72
CA ALA A 190 -25.09 -4.24 -4.30
C ALA A 190 -24.96 -5.47 -3.39
N HIS A 191 -24.80 -6.65 -4.00
CA HIS A 191 -24.52 -7.88 -3.28
C HIS A 191 -23.12 -8.37 -3.63
N THR A 192 -22.37 -8.79 -2.63
CA THR A 192 -21.06 -9.42 -2.87
C THR A 192 -21.27 -10.85 -3.32
N LEU A 193 -20.65 -11.24 -4.42
CA LEU A 193 -20.62 -12.59 -4.92
C LEU A 193 -19.28 -13.26 -4.61
N PRO A 194 -19.27 -14.53 -4.17
CA PRO A 194 -18.02 -15.23 -3.91
C PRO A 194 -17.22 -15.41 -5.20
N ALA A 195 -15.88 -15.45 -5.07
CA ALA A 195 -15.04 -15.78 -6.20
C ALA A 195 -15.26 -17.23 -6.65
N TRP A 196 -15.42 -17.44 -7.95
CA TRP A 196 -15.60 -18.73 -8.57
C TRP A 196 -14.37 -19.64 -8.38
N ASN A 197 -14.63 -20.91 -8.08
CA ASN A 197 -13.59 -21.89 -7.70
C ASN A 197 -12.77 -22.49 -8.86
N GLY A 198 -13.13 -22.19 -10.10
CA GLY A 198 -12.43 -22.69 -11.31
C GLY A 198 -13.18 -23.82 -12.04
N GLU A 199 -14.29 -24.33 -11.52
CA GLU A 199 -15.08 -25.36 -12.17
C GLU A 199 -16.15 -24.76 -13.08
N VAL A 200 -16.11 -25.05 -14.38
CA VAL A 200 -17.03 -24.50 -15.38
C VAL A 200 -18.47 -24.94 -15.11
N ALA A 201 -18.69 -26.14 -14.57
CA ALA A 201 -20.03 -26.62 -14.25
C ALA A 201 -20.73 -25.74 -13.19
N GLY A 202 -20.05 -25.45 -12.08
CA GLY A 202 -20.57 -24.56 -11.04
C GLY A 202 -20.77 -23.13 -11.54
N LEU A 203 -19.86 -22.63 -12.40
CA LEU A 203 -20.01 -21.32 -13.01
C LEU A 203 -21.27 -21.25 -13.89
N LEU A 204 -21.63 -22.30 -14.62
CA LEU A 204 -22.84 -22.35 -15.44
C LEU A 204 -24.12 -22.33 -14.59
N GLU A 205 -24.09 -22.95 -13.41
CA GLU A 205 -25.21 -22.90 -12.46
C GLU A 205 -25.47 -21.47 -11.97
N ASP A 206 -24.43 -20.68 -11.78
CA ASP A 206 -24.51 -19.27 -11.38
C ASP A 206 -24.88 -18.35 -12.56
N LEU A 207 -24.31 -18.61 -13.76
CA LEU A 207 -24.50 -17.75 -14.92
C LEU A 207 -25.88 -17.84 -15.55
N LYS A 208 -26.43 -19.05 -15.70
CA LYS A 208 -27.72 -19.25 -16.40
C LYS A 208 -28.85 -18.47 -15.79
N PRO A 209 -29.10 -18.50 -14.46
CA PRO A 209 -30.15 -17.69 -13.84
C PRO A 209 -29.96 -16.18 -14.08
N LEU A 210 -28.74 -15.69 -14.06
CA LEU A 210 -28.44 -14.27 -14.32
C LEU A 210 -28.76 -13.91 -15.79
N CYS A 211 -28.30 -14.73 -16.75
CA CYS A 211 -28.58 -14.52 -18.16
C CYS A 211 -30.09 -14.58 -18.46
N ASP A 212 -30.78 -15.55 -17.90
CA ASP A 212 -32.24 -15.73 -18.07
C ASP A 212 -33.04 -14.57 -17.46
N ALA A 213 -32.53 -13.98 -16.37
CA ALA A 213 -33.09 -12.78 -15.75
C ALA A 213 -32.73 -11.49 -16.50
N GLY A 214 -31.98 -11.59 -17.61
CA GLY A 214 -31.62 -10.47 -18.47
C GLY A 214 -30.49 -9.62 -17.94
N TYR A 215 -29.61 -10.18 -17.10
CA TYR A 215 -28.39 -9.50 -16.67
C TYR A 215 -27.36 -9.42 -17.76
N THR A 216 -26.60 -8.35 -17.75
CA THR A 216 -25.28 -8.29 -18.38
C THR A 216 -24.25 -8.78 -17.37
N VAL A 217 -23.44 -9.75 -17.75
CA VAL A 217 -22.46 -10.34 -16.84
C VAL A 217 -21.04 -10.07 -17.36
N THR A 218 -20.20 -9.51 -16.52
CA THR A 218 -18.74 -9.47 -16.77
C THR A 218 -18.06 -10.54 -15.93
N LEU A 219 -17.25 -11.37 -16.57
CA LEU A 219 -16.50 -12.45 -15.94
C LEU A 219 -15.00 -12.20 -16.08
N LEU A 220 -14.30 -12.06 -14.98
CA LEU A 220 -12.86 -11.86 -14.93
C LEU A 220 -12.12 -13.19 -14.79
N ALA A 221 -11.24 -13.49 -15.74
CA ALA A 221 -10.53 -14.77 -15.85
C ALA A 221 -8.99 -14.61 -15.78
N GLY A 222 -8.49 -13.84 -14.85
CA GLY A 222 -7.05 -13.71 -14.54
C GLY A 222 -6.19 -13.21 -15.70
N THR A 223 -6.03 -13.99 -16.76
CA THR A 223 -5.17 -13.68 -17.93
C THR A 223 -5.94 -13.73 -19.24
N ASP A 224 -5.42 -13.06 -20.30
CA ASP A 224 -6.03 -13.09 -21.64
C ASP A 224 -6.19 -14.51 -22.17
N ARG A 225 -5.20 -15.38 -21.94
CA ARG A 225 -5.27 -16.78 -22.35
C ARG A 225 -6.38 -17.53 -21.63
N ALA A 226 -6.54 -17.31 -20.34
CA ALA A 226 -7.59 -17.92 -19.55
C ALA A 226 -8.98 -17.39 -19.97
N ALA A 227 -9.09 -16.08 -20.23
CA ALA A 227 -10.32 -15.47 -20.72
C ALA A 227 -10.74 -16.04 -22.09
N ALA A 228 -9.81 -16.17 -23.03
CA ALA A 228 -10.08 -16.75 -24.34
C ALA A 228 -10.50 -18.24 -24.25
N GLY A 229 -9.86 -19.01 -23.36
CA GLY A 229 -10.22 -20.42 -23.10
C GLY A 229 -11.65 -20.52 -22.54
N LEU A 230 -11.92 -19.78 -21.45
CA LEU A 230 -13.22 -19.77 -20.79
C LEU A 230 -14.34 -19.29 -21.70
N ALA A 231 -14.07 -18.27 -22.53
CA ALA A 231 -15.05 -17.78 -23.51
C ALA A 231 -15.42 -18.85 -24.55
N ARG A 232 -14.46 -19.71 -24.94
CA ARG A 232 -14.74 -20.85 -25.82
C ARG A 232 -15.63 -21.87 -25.13
N ASP A 233 -15.23 -22.28 -23.93
CA ASP A 233 -15.96 -23.30 -23.15
C ASP A 233 -17.43 -22.87 -22.88
N LEU A 234 -17.65 -21.59 -22.60
CA LEU A 234 -18.99 -21.04 -22.39
C LEU A 234 -19.82 -21.00 -23.68
N ARG A 235 -19.19 -20.65 -24.83
CA ARG A 235 -19.88 -20.70 -26.15
C ARG A 235 -20.30 -22.11 -26.51
N ASP A 236 -19.44 -23.10 -26.24
CA ASP A 236 -19.76 -24.52 -26.50
C ASP A 236 -20.95 -25.01 -25.62
N LYS A 237 -21.24 -24.31 -24.54
CA LYS A 237 -22.40 -24.55 -23.67
C LYS A 237 -23.61 -23.67 -24.00
N GLY A 238 -23.57 -22.94 -25.12
CA GLY A 238 -24.68 -22.13 -25.61
C GLY A 238 -24.86 -20.78 -24.94
N ILE A 239 -23.85 -20.30 -24.21
CA ILE A 239 -23.87 -18.94 -23.61
C ILE A 239 -23.42 -17.92 -24.65
N LEU A 240 -24.12 -16.79 -24.74
CA LEU A 240 -23.73 -15.67 -25.57
C LEU A 240 -22.55 -14.94 -24.96
N VAL A 241 -21.35 -15.04 -25.58
CA VAL A 241 -20.10 -14.54 -25.00
C VAL A 241 -19.35 -13.62 -25.93
N THR A 242 -18.83 -12.53 -25.39
CA THR A 242 -17.84 -11.64 -26.02
C THR A 242 -16.57 -11.56 -25.19
N THR A 243 -15.44 -11.28 -25.86
CA THR A 243 -14.15 -10.94 -25.22
C THR A 243 -13.75 -9.48 -25.50
N ASP A 244 -14.60 -8.74 -26.17
CA ASP A 244 -14.37 -7.34 -26.46
C ASP A 244 -14.75 -6.49 -25.23
N ALA A 245 -13.77 -5.78 -24.67
CA ALA A 245 -13.96 -4.89 -23.53
C ALA A 245 -14.83 -3.68 -23.86
N ALA A 246 -14.89 -3.30 -25.15
CA ALA A 246 -15.68 -2.17 -25.63
C ALA A 246 -17.11 -2.55 -26.04
N ALA A 247 -17.47 -3.84 -25.97
CA ALA A 247 -18.81 -4.30 -26.33
C ALA A 247 -19.87 -3.64 -25.45
N ALA A 248 -20.91 -3.14 -26.07
CA ALA A 248 -22.02 -2.56 -25.33
C ALA A 248 -22.72 -3.62 -24.46
N PRO A 249 -23.13 -3.27 -23.23
CA PRO A 249 -23.92 -4.14 -22.37
C PRO A 249 -25.20 -4.59 -23.07
N ALA A 250 -25.49 -5.88 -23.02
CA ALA A 250 -26.72 -6.47 -23.56
C ALA A 250 -27.27 -7.54 -22.64
N ALA A 251 -28.60 -7.66 -22.60
CA ALA A 251 -29.27 -8.66 -21.79
C ALA A 251 -28.84 -10.09 -22.16
N GLY A 252 -28.41 -10.88 -21.18
CA GLY A 252 -27.91 -12.25 -21.37
C GLY A 252 -26.52 -12.36 -21.99
N LEU A 253 -25.83 -11.24 -22.26
CA LEU A 253 -24.48 -11.22 -22.75
C LEU A 253 -23.48 -11.42 -21.58
N VAL A 254 -22.58 -12.38 -21.75
CA VAL A 254 -21.44 -12.59 -20.85
C VAL A 254 -20.17 -12.05 -21.51
N GLN A 255 -19.59 -11.02 -20.90
CA GLN A 255 -18.31 -10.45 -21.31
C GLN A 255 -17.19 -11.11 -20.51
N VAL A 256 -16.27 -11.80 -21.17
CA VAL A 256 -15.14 -12.49 -20.50
C VAL A 256 -13.86 -11.73 -20.75
N LEU A 257 -13.27 -11.16 -19.69
CA LEU A 257 -12.12 -10.29 -19.73
C LEU A 257 -10.96 -10.84 -18.89
N ALA A 258 -9.76 -10.41 -19.24
CA ALA A 258 -8.60 -10.59 -18.36
C ALA A 258 -8.72 -9.64 -17.16
N GLY A 259 -8.40 -10.13 -15.98
CA GLY A 259 -8.45 -9.35 -14.76
C GLY A 259 -8.76 -10.20 -13.54
N HIS A 260 -8.63 -9.60 -12.38
CA HIS A 260 -8.90 -10.25 -11.11
C HIS A 260 -9.38 -9.24 -10.08
N LEU A 261 -10.39 -9.64 -9.32
CA LEU A 261 -10.85 -8.94 -8.10
C LEU A 261 -10.92 -9.94 -6.94
N SER A 262 -10.89 -9.46 -5.73
CA SER A 262 -11.00 -10.29 -4.52
C SER A 262 -12.35 -10.98 -4.37
N ALA A 263 -13.42 -10.34 -4.87
CA ALA A 263 -14.79 -10.86 -4.89
C ALA A 263 -15.55 -10.27 -6.07
N GLY A 264 -16.64 -10.94 -6.47
CA GLY A 264 -17.60 -10.43 -7.43
C GLY A 264 -18.62 -9.52 -6.78
N CYS A 265 -19.45 -8.88 -7.59
CA CYS A 265 -20.56 -8.08 -7.13
C CYS A 265 -21.75 -8.18 -8.09
N GLU A 266 -22.96 -8.00 -7.56
CA GLU A 266 -24.22 -7.93 -8.29
C GLU A 266 -24.89 -6.60 -7.98
N PHE A 267 -25.38 -5.94 -9.01
CA PHE A 267 -26.19 -4.72 -8.95
C PHE A 267 -27.58 -5.02 -9.53
N PRO A 268 -28.55 -5.48 -8.71
CA PRO A 268 -29.86 -5.91 -9.19
C PRO A 268 -30.63 -4.82 -9.95
N PHE A 269 -30.52 -3.57 -9.48
CA PHE A 269 -31.20 -2.43 -10.11
C PHE A 269 -30.68 -2.13 -11.52
N ALA A 270 -29.42 -2.44 -11.81
CA ALA A 270 -28.79 -2.26 -13.12
C ALA A 270 -28.83 -3.54 -13.96
N LYS A 271 -29.32 -4.64 -13.41
CA LYS A 271 -29.20 -5.99 -13.98
C LYS A 271 -27.77 -6.28 -14.47
N TYR A 272 -26.82 -5.98 -13.64
CA TYR A 272 -25.40 -6.15 -13.91
C TYR A 272 -24.76 -7.03 -12.82
N ALA A 273 -23.96 -8.00 -13.25
CA ALA A 273 -23.18 -8.82 -12.36
C ALA A 273 -21.72 -8.91 -12.83
N LEU A 274 -20.81 -8.77 -11.89
CA LEU A 274 -19.39 -9.00 -12.10
C LEU A 274 -18.97 -10.24 -11.32
N LEU A 275 -18.51 -11.25 -12.01
CA LEU A 275 -17.96 -12.47 -11.44
C LEU A 275 -16.45 -12.48 -11.59
N THR A 276 -15.76 -13.03 -10.62
CA THR A 276 -14.30 -13.18 -10.67
C THR A 276 -13.90 -14.61 -10.37
N GLY A 277 -12.99 -15.15 -11.16
CA GLY A 277 -12.35 -16.42 -10.85
C GLY A 277 -11.28 -16.24 -9.77
N ARG A 278 -11.03 -17.27 -8.97
CA ARG A 278 -9.81 -17.30 -8.16
C ARG A 278 -8.61 -17.24 -9.10
N ALA A 279 -7.61 -16.44 -8.72
CA ALA A 279 -6.41 -16.32 -9.54
C ALA A 279 -5.83 -17.69 -9.86
N PHE A 280 -5.89 -18.09 -11.14
CA PHE A 280 -5.22 -19.28 -11.65
C PHE A 280 -3.72 -19.06 -11.47
N GLY A 281 -3.10 -19.65 -10.46
CA GLY A 281 -1.67 -19.54 -10.19
C GLY A 281 -1.28 -19.42 -8.72
N GLU A 282 -2.18 -18.96 -7.84
CA GLU A 282 -1.87 -18.93 -6.40
C GLU A 282 -1.84 -20.31 -5.75
N THR A 283 -2.48 -21.32 -6.36
CA THR A 283 -2.49 -22.69 -5.82
C THR A 283 -1.15 -23.42 -5.95
N SER A 284 -0.26 -23.04 -6.88
CA SER A 284 1.03 -23.74 -7.03
C SER A 284 2.19 -23.02 -6.34
N SER A 285 2.21 -21.67 -6.33
CA SER A 285 3.29 -20.93 -5.65
C SER A 285 3.06 -20.83 -4.15
N GLN A 286 1.81 -20.72 -3.69
CA GLN A 286 1.50 -20.81 -2.26
C GLN A 286 1.67 -22.24 -1.71
N LYS A 287 1.37 -23.30 -2.50
CA LYS A 287 1.73 -24.66 -2.10
C LYS A 287 3.25 -24.91 -2.07
N LYS A 288 4.04 -24.32 -2.97
CA LYS A 288 5.51 -24.40 -2.90
C LYS A 288 6.09 -23.52 -1.77
N LYS A 289 5.54 -22.32 -1.52
CA LYS A 289 5.91 -21.52 -0.34
C LYS A 289 5.37 -22.14 0.97
N ARG A 290 4.18 -22.74 0.97
CA ARG A 290 3.67 -23.50 2.12
C ARG A 290 4.44 -24.82 2.35
N LYS A 291 5.02 -25.46 1.35
CA LYS A 291 5.92 -26.60 1.59
C LYS A 291 7.25 -26.20 2.20
N LYS A 292 7.78 -24.98 1.92
CA LYS A 292 8.94 -24.42 2.64
C LYS A 292 8.57 -23.78 3.99
N ALA A 293 7.31 -23.38 4.19
CA ALA A 293 6.77 -22.92 5.46
C ALA A 293 6.13 -24.04 6.30
N LYS A 294 6.27 -25.31 5.88
CA LYS A 294 5.83 -26.47 6.69
C LYS A 294 6.69 -26.70 7.93
N ASP A 295 7.81 -25.99 8.07
CA ASP A 295 8.57 -25.91 9.31
C ASP A 295 8.05 -24.82 10.27
N ALA A 296 7.05 -24.03 9.88
CA ALA A 296 6.33 -23.18 10.82
C ALA A 296 5.23 -24.01 11.48
N LEU A 297 5.30 -24.10 12.79
CA LEU A 297 4.35 -24.83 13.63
C LEU A 297 2.90 -24.44 13.29
N ASN A 298 2.15 -25.37 12.72
CA ASN A 298 0.75 -25.16 12.35
C ASN A 298 -0.23 -25.32 13.51
N SER A 299 0.25 -25.79 14.67
CA SER A 299 -0.55 -25.99 15.88
C SER A 299 0.32 -25.87 17.12
N LEU A 300 -0.20 -25.22 18.16
CA LEU A 300 0.40 -25.17 19.51
C LEU A 300 0.54 -26.57 20.16
N THR A 301 -0.13 -27.58 19.62
CA THR A 301 -0.05 -28.97 20.07
C THR A 301 1.23 -29.68 19.63
N GLU A 302 1.98 -29.11 18.69
CA GLU A 302 3.26 -29.67 18.22
C GLU A 302 4.46 -29.22 19.05
N ILE A 303 4.27 -28.27 19.99
CA ILE A 303 5.33 -27.75 20.87
C ILE A 303 5.21 -28.38 22.23
N THR A 304 6.32 -28.94 22.71
CA THR A 304 6.42 -29.50 24.09
C THR A 304 7.09 -28.50 25.05
N PRO A 305 6.69 -28.47 26.34
CA PRO A 305 7.38 -27.64 27.30
C PRO A 305 8.88 -27.99 27.36
N GLY A 306 9.72 -26.97 27.19
CA GLY A 306 11.17 -27.11 27.09
C GLY A 306 11.74 -26.80 25.70
N ASP A 307 10.91 -26.79 24.63
CA ASP A 307 11.35 -26.48 23.29
C ASP A 307 11.77 -25.02 23.13
N LEU A 308 12.76 -24.78 22.27
CA LEU A 308 13.19 -23.45 21.92
C LEU A 308 12.25 -22.90 20.81
N VAL A 309 11.63 -21.77 21.08
CA VAL A 309 10.71 -21.09 20.15
C VAL A 309 11.18 -19.67 19.87
N VAL A 310 10.89 -19.19 18.67
CA VAL A 310 11.16 -17.80 18.29
C VAL A 310 9.85 -17.01 18.39
N HIS A 311 9.78 -16.10 19.35
CA HIS A 311 8.66 -15.19 19.49
C HIS A 311 8.88 -13.96 18.59
N GLN A 312 7.86 -13.59 17.82
CA GLN A 312 7.95 -12.52 16.80
C GLN A 312 8.47 -11.19 17.37
N ASN A 313 8.11 -10.85 18.62
CA ASN A 313 8.44 -9.57 19.25
C ASN A 313 9.52 -9.69 20.35
N HIS A 314 9.82 -10.90 20.85
CA HIS A 314 10.70 -11.10 22.01
C HIS A 314 11.93 -11.98 21.72
N GLY A 315 12.08 -12.42 20.45
CA GLY A 315 13.21 -13.24 20.04
C GLY A 315 13.13 -14.70 20.53
N ILE A 316 14.28 -15.33 20.80
CA ILE A 316 14.37 -16.75 21.16
C ILE A 316 14.00 -16.93 22.63
N GLY A 317 13.03 -17.78 22.89
CA GLY A 317 12.61 -18.18 24.24
C GLY A 317 12.43 -19.69 24.38
N ARG A 318 12.25 -20.16 25.58
CA ARG A 318 11.92 -21.57 25.86
C ARG A 318 10.43 -21.66 26.21
N TYR A 319 9.71 -22.53 25.49
CA TYR A 319 8.28 -22.72 25.72
C TYR A 319 8.02 -23.37 27.07
N ALA A 320 7.26 -22.72 27.94
CA ALA A 320 6.95 -23.20 29.30
C ALA A 320 5.57 -23.86 29.43
N GLY A 321 4.80 -23.91 28.31
CA GLY A 321 3.43 -24.45 28.31
C GLY A 321 2.38 -23.38 28.35
N ILE A 322 1.10 -23.81 28.31
CA ILE A 322 -0.09 -22.92 28.36
C ILE A 322 -0.61 -22.94 29.80
N GLN A 323 -0.68 -21.79 30.45
CA GLN A 323 -1.33 -21.62 31.74
C GLN A 323 -2.70 -20.96 31.56
N ARG A 324 -3.72 -21.49 32.24
CA ARG A 324 -5.00 -20.82 32.38
C ARG A 324 -4.87 -19.72 33.42
N MET A 325 -4.98 -18.47 33.00
CA MET A 325 -5.13 -17.35 33.93
C MET A 325 -6.62 -17.11 34.17
N ALA A 326 -7.01 -17.17 35.44
CA ALA A 326 -8.32 -16.68 35.86
C ALA A 326 -8.27 -15.14 35.78
N VAL A 327 -8.90 -14.55 34.75
CA VAL A 327 -9.14 -13.11 34.72
C VAL A 327 -10.27 -12.84 35.69
N GLN A 328 -9.97 -12.21 36.82
CA GLN A 328 -10.98 -11.75 37.76
C GLN A 328 -11.83 -10.66 37.07
N GLY A 329 -13.08 -10.99 36.94
CA GLY A 329 -14.19 -10.01 36.91
C GLY A 329 -14.47 -9.31 35.57
N VAL A 330 -15.36 -9.82 34.75
CA VAL A 330 -16.73 -9.28 34.47
C VAL A 330 -17.61 -10.46 34.20
#